data_0f5eb1f148448130e560b212c9d23d6e
#
_entry.id   0f5eb1f148448130e560b212c9d23d6e
#
_cell.length_a   1.000
_cell.length_b   1.000
_cell.length_c   1.000
_cell.angle_alpha   90.00
_cell.angle_beta   90.00
_cell.angle_gamma   90.00
#
_symmetry.space_group_name_H-M   'P 1'
#
loop_
_entity.id
_entity.type
_entity.pdbx_description
1 polymer ?
#
loop_
_entity_poly.entity_id
_entity_poly.type
_entity_poly.pdbx_seq_one_letter_code
_entity_poly.pdbx_strand_id
1 'polypeptide(L)'
;MDKKYSDLFFEEGIIRISSFDRFRKYPDEIRGDTNEGGGIYETFSNEGTQNLIMTNTGQSAYMLCSSLHFSKDLMNEFKADSCIRIKDPVSFVNAILNAIPGTIEAFLGFCNYKDYRVISKTISPFSDLDDLSDKGTVTIGGPNFNARVQETIGNGMDLMFLKEIKYQMQNEFRFVWKIDNRYFEMEDYIDIKCKEAIQYCEIVTD
;
A
#
# COMPACT_ATOMS: atom_id res chain seq x y z
N MET A 1 -0.14 18.49 -6.04
CA MET A 1 0.15 17.99 -7.41
C MET A 1 0.35 19.15 -8.35
N ASP A 2 0.80 18.91 -9.61
CA ASP A 2 0.85 19.99 -10.61
C ASP A 2 -0.57 20.37 -11.03
N LYS A 3 -0.83 21.67 -11.20
CA LYS A 3 -2.15 22.21 -11.55
C LYS A 3 -2.77 21.55 -12.81
N LYS A 4 -1.95 21.23 -13.81
CA LYS A 4 -2.42 20.54 -15.01
C LYS A 4 -3.13 19.21 -14.73
N TYR A 5 -2.75 18.47 -13.69
CA TYR A 5 -3.39 17.21 -13.32
C TYR A 5 -4.67 17.43 -12.52
N SER A 6 -4.72 18.48 -11.69
CA SER A 6 -5.97 18.83 -11.02
C SER A 6 -7.01 19.38 -12.02
N ASP A 7 -6.59 20.20 -12.98
CA ASP A 7 -7.47 20.68 -14.05
C ASP A 7 -8.03 19.49 -14.86
N LEU A 8 -7.15 18.57 -15.30
CA LEU A 8 -7.54 17.38 -16.05
C LEU A 8 -8.51 16.48 -15.26
N PHE A 9 -8.32 16.37 -13.94
CA PHE A 9 -9.25 15.64 -13.09
C PHE A 9 -10.63 16.30 -13.04
N PHE A 10 -10.71 17.60 -12.80
CA PHE A 10 -12.01 18.29 -12.69
C PHE A 10 -12.73 18.46 -14.03
N GLU A 11 -12.00 18.58 -15.14
CA GLU A 11 -12.59 18.72 -16.46
C GLU A 11 -13.04 17.38 -17.05
N GLU A 12 -12.18 16.35 -16.95
CA GLU A 12 -12.39 15.08 -17.62
C GLU A 12 -12.60 13.87 -16.71
N GLY A 13 -12.27 13.99 -15.42
CA GLY A 13 -12.29 12.90 -14.46
C GLY A 13 -11.06 11.98 -14.57
N ILE A 14 -9.98 12.46 -15.20
CA ILE A 14 -8.77 11.64 -15.35
C ILE A 14 -7.88 11.79 -14.12
N ILE A 15 -7.60 10.66 -13.50
CA ILE A 15 -6.71 10.57 -12.34
C ILE A 15 -5.67 9.48 -12.54
N ARG A 16 -4.42 9.79 -12.17
CA ARG A 16 -3.31 8.83 -12.19
C ARG A 16 -3.21 8.12 -10.87
N ILE A 17 -3.15 6.80 -10.92
CA ILE A 17 -2.80 5.95 -9.79
C ILE A 17 -1.54 5.16 -10.14
N SER A 18 -0.71 4.89 -9.14
CA SER A 18 0.62 4.31 -9.35
C SER A 18 0.76 2.96 -8.66
N SER A 19 1.54 2.07 -9.25
CA SER A 19 1.91 0.80 -8.62
C SER A 19 2.90 1.03 -7.47
N PHE A 20 3.01 0.05 -6.57
CA PHE A 20 4.04 0.05 -5.53
C PHE A 20 5.45 0.04 -6.14
N ASP A 21 5.65 -0.65 -7.26
CA ASP A 21 6.93 -0.71 -7.97
C ASP A 21 7.39 0.65 -8.48
N ARG A 22 6.45 1.51 -8.92
CA ARG A 22 6.78 2.87 -9.30
C ARG A 22 7.40 3.65 -8.14
N PHE A 23 6.82 3.55 -6.95
CA PHE A 23 7.33 4.24 -5.76
C PHE A 23 8.70 3.71 -5.33
N ARG A 24 8.97 2.40 -5.49
CA ARG A 24 10.30 1.82 -5.23
C ARG A 24 11.37 2.33 -6.17
N LYS A 25 11.02 2.61 -7.42
CA LYS A 25 11.93 3.06 -8.49
C LYS A 25 12.06 4.58 -8.58
N TYR A 26 11.26 5.33 -7.82
CA TYR A 26 11.27 6.79 -7.93
C TYR A 26 12.59 7.35 -7.42
N PRO A 27 13.29 8.20 -8.21
CA PRO A 27 14.63 8.67 -7.86
C PRO A 27 14.66 9.73 -6.75
N ASP A 28 13.51 10.31 -6.43
CA ASP A 28 13.33 11.36 -5.44
C ASP A 28 12.86 10.75 -4.13
N GLU A 29 13.64 10.84 -3.06
CA GLU A 29 13.29 10.32 -1.73
C GLU A 29 12.03 10.93 -1.12
N ILE A 30 11.60 12.12 -1.55
CA ILE A 30 10.37 12.74 -1.05
C ILE A 30 9.14 11.97 -1.55
N ARG A 31 9.19 11.52 -2.82
CA ARG A 31 8.09 10.81 -3.48
C ARG A 31 8.29 9.31 -3.51
N GLY A 32 9.55 8.86 -3.47
CA GLY A 32 9.93 7.47 -3.55
C GLY A 32 10.23 6.85 -2.19
N ASP A 33 10.05 5.55 -2.12
CA ASP A 33 10.47 4.72 -1.00
C ASP A 33 10.90 3.37 -1.56
N THR A 34 12.20 3.10 -1.58
CA THR A 34 12.77 1.87 -2.13
C THR A 34 12.24 0.60 -1.45
N ASN A 35 11.71 0.74 -0.24
CA ASN A 35 11.13 -0.34 0.56
C ASN A 35 9.59 -0.31 0.57
N GLU A 36 8.96 0.42 -0.36
CA GLU A 36 7.50 0.56 -0.39
C GLU A 36 6.80 -0.80 -0.46
N GLY A 37 5.86 -1.04 0.48
CA GLY A 37 5.16 -2.33 0.63
C GLY A 37 6.05 -3.49 1.11
N GLY A 38 7.33 -3.25 1.39
CA GLY A 38 8.26 -4.24 1.92
C GLY A 38 8.36 -4.20 3.44
N GLY A 39 8.71 -5.33 4.05
CA GLY A 39 8.95 -5.40 5.48
C GLY A 39 9.14 -6.83 6.00
N ILE A 40 9.20 -6.94 7.29
CA ILE A 40 9.42 -8.20 8.01
C ILE A 40 8.24 -8.46 8.93
N TYR A 41 7.65 -9.64 8.83
CA TYR A 41 6.81 -10.17 9.87
C TYR A 41 7.68 -10.95 10.85
N GLU A 42 7.68 -10.51 12.08
CA GLU A 42 8.29 -11.19 13.21
C GLU A 42 7.17 -11.90 13.98
N THR A 43 7.27 -13.21 14.10
CA THR A 43 6.26 -14.00 14.78
C THR A 43 6.84 -14.71 15.99
N PHE A 44 6.07 -14.75 17.06
CA PHE A 44 6.40 -15.42 18.29
C PHE A 44 5.38 -16.51 18.57
N SER A 45 5.85 -17.73 18.85
CA SER A 45 5.00 -18.78 19.41
C SER A 45 4.93 -18.67 20.94
N ASN A 46 3.89 -19.26 21.53
CA ASN A 46 3.79 -19.35 23.00
C ASN A 46 4.93 -20.17 23.64
N GLU A 47 5.65 -20.94 22.84
CA GLU A 47 6.78 -21.79 23.26
C GLU A 47 8.13 -21.06 23.10
N GLY A 48 8.11 -19.78 22.69
CA GLY A 48 9.30 -18.95 22.57
C GLY A 48 10.02 -19.05 21.22
N THR A 49 9.46 -19.77 20.23
CA THR A 49 10.03 -19.82 18.89
C THR A 49 9.78 -18.48 18.19
N GLN A 50 10.83 -17.92 17.63
CA GLN A 50 10.80 -16.69 16.82
C GLN A 50 11.03 -17.02 15.35
N ASN A 51 10.16 -16.52 14.47
CA ASN A 51 10.35 -16.61 13.03
C ASN A 51 10.34 -15.21 12.40
N LEU A 52 11.15 -15.04 11.36
CA LEU A 52 11.23 -13.82 10.57
C LEU A 52 10.84 -14.13 9.13
N ILE A 53 9.80 -13.48 8.62
CA ILE A 53 9.34 -13.60 7.24
C ILE A 53 9.55 -12.27 6.56
N MET A 54 10.57 -12.19 5.70
CA MET A 54 10.79 -11.02 4.86
C MET A 54 9.92 -11.13 3.61
N THR A 55 9.15 -10.11 3.31
CA THR A 55 8.25 -10.11 2.16
C THR A 55 8.04 -8.72 1.58
N ASN A 56 7.64 -8.69 0.33
CA ASN A 56 7.13 -7.50 -0.34
C ASN A 56 5.65 -7.73 -0.71
N THR A 57 4.85 -6.71 -0.51
CA THR A 57 3.44 -6.71 -0.87
C THR A 57 3.15 -5.64 -1.93
N GLY A 58 1.93 -5.59 -2.41
CA GLY A 58 1.51 -4.58 -3.39
C GLY A 58 1.89 -4.86 -4.84
N GLN A 59 2.43 -6.05 -5.18
CA GLN A 59 2.78 -6.42 -6.56
C GLN A 59 1.56 -6.41 -7.49
N SER A 60 0.38 -6.65 -6.96
CA SER A 60 -0.90 -6.65 -7.70
C SER A 60 -1.81 -5.53 -7.17
N ALA A 61 -1.26 -4.34 -6.92
CA ALA A 61 -2.04 -3.23 -6.42
C ALA A 61 -1.56 -1.89 -6.97
N TYR A 62 -2.52 -1.01 -7.21
CA TYR A 62 -2.29 0.42 -7.42
C TYR A 62 -2.61 1.19 -6.15
N MET A 63 -1.97 2.33 -5.97
CA MET A 63 -2.27 3.23 -4.86
C MET A 63 -2.27 4.69 -5.26
N LEU A 64 -3.02 5.47 -4.49
CA LEU A 64 -2.99 6.91 -4.45
C LEU A 64 -2.65 7.34 -3.03
N CYS A 65 -1.64 8.17 -2.88
CA CYS A 65 -1.22 8.73 -1.61
C CYS A 65 -1.76 10.14 -1.47
N SER A 66 -2.29 10.47 -0.30
CA SER A 66 -2.72 11.80 0.08
C SER A 66 -2.18 12.16 1.46
N SER A 67 -2.21 13.43 1.83
CA SER A 67 -1.92 13.88 3.19
C SER A 67 -3.21 14.17 3.94
N LEU A 68 -3.23 13.91 5.25
CA LEU A 68 -4.39 14.20 6.12
C LEU A 68 -4.63 15.70 6.32
N HIS A 69 -3.60 16.51 6.18
CA HIS A 69 -3.66 17.94 6.40
C HIS A 69 -3.10 18.69 5.20
N PHE A 70 -3.75 19.78 4.86
CA PHE A 70 -3.17 20.75 3.95
C PHE A 70 -1.95 21.40 4.63
N SER A 71 -0.82 21.44 3.91
CA SER A 71 0.41 22.06 4.37
C SER A 71 1.12 22.73 3.18
N LYS A 72 1.38 24.03 3.30
CA LYS A 72 2.17 24.76 2.30
C LYS A 72 3.61 24.27 2.24
N ASP A 73 4.18 23.86 3.37
CA ASP A 73 5.54 23.32 3.42
C ASP A 73 5.60 22.00 2.64
N LEU A 74 4.63 21.12 2.86
CA LEU A 74 4.54 19.86 2.11
C LEU A 74 4.32 20.11 0.61
N MET A 75 3.48 21.08 0.23
CA MET A 75 3.34 21.47 -1.18
C MET A 75 4.65 21.93 -1.79
N ASN A 76 5.43 22.72 -1.07
CA ASN A 76 6.74 23.20 -1.52
C ASN A 76 7.72 22.04 -1.70
N GLU A 77 7.79 21.09 -0.75
CA GLU A 77 8.62 19.90 -0.85
C GLU A 77 8.27 19.06 -2.08
N PHE A 78 6.99 18.84 -2.31
CA PHE A 78 6.49 18.11 -3.49
C PHE A 78 6.53 18.95 -4.78
N LYS A 79 6.95 20.24 -4.71
CA LYS A 79 6.88 21.19 -5.83
C LYS A 79 5.51 21.21 -6.48
N ALA A 80 4.47 21.19 -5.65
CA ALA A 80 3.07 21.18 -6.07
C ALA A 80 2.52 22.60 -6.09
N ASP A 81 1.73 22.91 -7.11
CA ASP A 81 1.06 24.19 -7.30
C ASP A 81 -0.46 24.09 -7.23
N SER A 82 -0.97 22.91 -6.91
CA SER A 82 -2.40 22.64 -6.72
C SER A 82 -2.62 21.56 -5.66
N CYS A 83 -3.76 21.66 -4.97
CA CYS A 83 -4.19 20.69 -3.97
C CYS A 83 -5.66 20.33 -4.17
N ILE A 84 -5.96 19.04 -4.18
CA ILE A 84 -7.32 18.51 -4.19
C ILE A 84 -7.64 17.96 -2.80
N ARG A 85 -8.76 18.39 -2.23
CA ARG A 85 -9.34 17.79 -1.03
C ARG A 85 -10.33 16.72 -1.41
N ILE A 86 -10.16 15.51 -0.88
CA ILE A 86 -11.13 14.43 -0.96
C ILE A 86 -12.06 14.55 0.27
N LYS A 87 -13.32 14.92 0.05
CA LYS A 87 -14.31 15.18 1.12
C LYS A 87 -14.93 13.90 1.67
N ASP A 88 -15.12 12.92 0.78
CA ASP A 88 -15.67 11.60 1.13
C ASP A 88 -14.73 10.51 0.59
N PRO A 89 -13.76 10.07 1.44
CA PRO A 89 -12.80 9.05 1.04
C PRO A 89 -13.41 7.70 0.67
N VAL A 90 -14.50 7.30 1.34
CA VAL A 90 -15.15 6.01 1.10
C VAL A 90 -15.85 5.99 -0.25
N SER A 91 -16.63 7.02 -0.55
CA SER A 91 -17.30 7.13 -1.85
C SER A 91 -16.29 7.32 -2.98
N PHE A 92 -15.23 8.09 -2.74
CA PHE A 92 -14.14 8.28 -3.71
C PHE A 92 -13.45 6.96 -4.06
N VAL A 93 -13.05 6.14 -3.07
CA VAL A 93 -12.38 4.86 -3.34
C VAL A 93 -13.27 3.88 -4.10
N ASN A 94 -14.58 3.88 -3.79
CA ASN A 94 -15.56 3.03 -4.47
C ASN A 94 -15.79 3.46 -5.93
N ALA A 95 -15.87 4.75 -6.21
CA ALA A 95 -15.98 5.25 -7.59
C ALA A 95 -14.78 4.82 -8.44
N ILE A 96 -13.57 4.95 -7.90
CA ILE A 96 -12.33 4.52 -8.56
C ILE A 96 -12.30 2.99 -8.73
N LEU A 97 -12.72 2.22 -7.72
CA LEU A 97 -12.78 0.77 -7.78
C LEU A 97 -13.56 0.27 -8.99
N ASN A 98 -14.70 0.90 -9.26
CA ASN A 98 -15.53 0.55 -10.42
C ASN A 98 -14.92 0.98 -11.78
N ALA A 99 -13.98 1.91 -11.77
CA ALA A 99 -13.34 2.41 -12.97
C ALA A 99 -12.06 1.66 -13.37
N ILE A 100 -11.47 0.88 -12.46
CA ILE A 100 -10.24 0.12 -12.74
C ILE A 100 -10.61 -1.30 -13.17
N PRO A 101 -10.25 -1.73 -14.39
CA PRO A 101 -10.48 -3.11 -14.84
C PRO A 101 -9.75 -4.12 -13.95
N GLY A 102 -10.42 -5.21 -13.61
CA GLY A 102 -9.84 -6.31 -12.84
C GLY A 102 -9.62 -6.04 -11.35
N THR A 103 -10.13 -4.93 -10.82
CA THR A 103 -10.08 -4.68 -9.37
C THR A 103 -10.94 -5.68 -8.62
N ILE A 104 -10.36 -6.29 -7.58
CA ILE A 104 -11.04 -7.26 -6.71
C ILE A 104 -11.38 -6.70 -5.33
N GLU A 105 -10.53 -5.81 -4.82
CA GLU A 105 -10.68 -5.22 -3.49
C GLU A 105 -10.11 -3.80 -3.47
N ALA A 106 -10.63 -2.97 -2.59
CA ALA A 106 -10.05 -1.67 -2.30
C ALA A 106 -9.92 -1.45 -0.79
N PHE A 107 -8.86 -0.76 -0.41
CA PHE A 107 -8.54 -0.44 0.97
C PHE A 107 -8.21 1.05 1.09
N LEU A 108 -8.50 1.62 2.23
CA LEU A 108 -8.09 2.99 2.56
C LEU A 108 -7.71 3.06 4.04
N GLY A 109 -6.74 3.90 4.36
CA GLY A 109 -6.29 4.03 5.74
C GLY A 109 -5.07 4.92 5.93
N PHE A 110 -4.74 5.11 7.19
CA PHE A 110 -3.57 5.86 7.61
C PHE A 110 -2.31 5.02 7.49
N CYS A 111 -1.18 5.64 7.13
CA CYS A 111 0.10 4.98 7.25
C CYS A 111 0.51 4.85 8.72
N ASN A 112 1.00 3.67 9.06
CA ASN A 112 1.61 3.39 10.35
C ASN A 112 3.12 3.63 10.24
N TYR A 113 3.63 4.59 11.00
CA TYR A 113 5.03 4.97 10.98
C TYR A 113 5.81 4.25 12.06
N LYS A 114 6.91 3.60 11.67
CA LYS A 114 7.80 2.86 12.58
C LYS A 114 9.27 3.15 12.27
N ASP A 115 10.13 3.01 13.26
CA ASP A 115 11.59 3.13 13.09
C ASP A 115 12.11 2.06 12.12
N TYR A 116 11.55 0.86 12.21
CA TYR A 116 11.86 -0.28 11.36
C TYR A 116 10.60 -0.86 10.74
N ARG A 117 10.71 -1.39 9.54
CA ARG A 117 9.60 -2.04 8.83
C ARG A 117 9.37 -3.47 9.37
N VAL A 118 9.06 -3.57 10.66
CA VAL A 118 8.81 -4.83 11.36
C VAL A 118 7.40 -4.83 11.94
N ILE A 119 6.65 -5.90 11.67
CA ILE A 119 5.34 -6.17 12.24
C ILE A 119 5.44 -7.43 13.08
N SER A 120 5.32 -7.29 14.39
CA SER A 120 5.33 -8.40 15.32
C SER A 120 3.93 -8.97 15.50
N LYS A 121 3.79 -10.28 15.36
CA LYS A 121 2.53 -11.02 15.55
C LYS A 121 2.76 -12.22 16.47
N THR A 122 1.82 -12.48 17.36
CA THR A 122 1.77 -13.74 18.10
C THR A 122 0.97 -14.74 17.29
N ILE A 123 1.53 -15.90 17.03
CA ILE A 123 0.88 -16.98 16.28
C ILE A 123 0.80 -18.24 17.12
N SER A 124 -0.12 -19.14 16.78
CA SER A 124 -0.11 -20.49 17.35
C SER A 124 1.16 -21.22 16.98
N PRO A 125 1.66 -22.12 17.84
CA PRO A 125 2.90 -22.86 17.58
C PRO A 125 2.88 -23.53 16.20
N PHE A 126 4.01 -23.50 15.52
CA PHE A 126 4.22 -24.28 14.30
C PHE A 126 4.48 -25.76 14.72
N SER A 127 3.48 -26.43 15.30
CA SER A 127 3.60 -27.80 15.81
C SER A 127 4.17 -28.80 14.78
N ASP A 128 3.94 -28.54 13.49
CA ASP A 128 4.43 -29.42 12.43
C ASP A 128 5.91 -29.18 12.06
N LEU A 129 6.53 -28.09 12.52
CA LEU A 129 7.97 -27.84 12.35
C LEU A 129 8.78 -28.48 13.48
N ASP A 130 8.22 -28.55 14.68
CA ASP A 130 8.86 -29.24 15.82
C ASP A 130 8.95 -30.73 15.58
N ASP A 131 7.95 -31.34 14.92
CA ASP A 131 7.94 -32.76 14.53
C ASP A 131 8.98 -33.09 13.43
N LEU A 132 9.50 -32.07 12.73
CA LEU A 132 10.53 -32.23 11.67
C LEU A 132 11.95 -32.15 12.22
N SER A 133 12.16 -31.48 13.35
CA SER A 133 13.50 -31.33 13.98
C SER A 133 14.05 -32.67 14.47
N ASP A 134 13.20 -33.57 14.92
CA ASP A 134 13.61 -34.88 15.42
C ASP A 134 14.01 -35.86 14.30
N LYS A 135 13.66 -35.60 13.05
CA LYS A 135 13.97 -36.45 11.89
C LYS A 135 15.17 -35.99 11.05
N GLY A 136 15.82 -34.91 11.44
CA GLY A 136 17.06 -34.43 10.77
C GLY A 136 16.86 -33.89 9.36
N THR A 137 15.62 -33.74 8.90
CA THR A 137 15.31 -33.18 7.57
C THR A 137 14.22 -32.13 7.70
N VAL A 138 14.54 -30.90 7.35
CA VAL A 138 13.56 -29.81 7.27
C VAL A 138 13.10 -29.67 5.82
N THR A 139 11.83 -29.90 5.56
CA THR A 139 11.24 -29.61 4.24
C THR A 139 10.74 -28.17 4.24
N ILE A 140 11.42 -27.31 3.48
CA ILE A 140 10.99 -25.93 3.25
C ILE A 140 10.13 -25.92 2.00
N GLY A 141 8.85 -25.63 2.17
CA GLY A 141 7.84 -25.58 1.11
C GLY A 141 6.76 -26.64 1.24
N GLY A 142 5.76 -26.53 0.41
CA GLY A 142 4.59 -27.42 0.40
C GLY A 142 3.31 -26.71 0.87
N PRO A 143 2.14 -27.34 0.70
CA PRO A 143 0.83 -26.72 0.95
C PRO A 143 0.67 -26.20 2.39
N ASN A 144 1.12 -26.95 3.36
CA ASN A 144 0.98 -26.60 4.78
C ASN A 144 1.88 -25.41 5.16
N PHE A 145 3.12 -25.38 4.68
CA PHE A 145 4.01 -24.25 4.89
C PHE A 145 3.45 -22.98 4.25
N ASN A 146 3.02 -23.07 3.00
CA ASN A 146 2.43 -21.93 2.30
C ASN A 146 1.14 -21.44 2.98
N ALA A 147 0.28 -22.34 3.47
CA ALA A 147 -0.92 -21.94 4.21
C ALA A 147 -0.58 -21.15 5.48
N ARG A 148 0.43 -21.56 6.25
CA ARG A 148 0.87 -20.88 7.45
C ARG A 148 1.56 -19.53 7.18
N VAL A 149 2.38 -19.48 6.13
CA VAL A 149 2.93 -18.20 5.67
C VAL A 149 1.79 -17.25 5.30
N GLN A 150 0.77 -17.71 4.59
CA GLN A 150 -0.40 -16.90 4.27
C GLN A 150 -1.21 -16.51 5.51
N GLU A 151 -1.38 -17.39 6.49
CA GLU A 151 -2.02 -17.06 7.77
C GLU A 151 -1.26 -15.94 8.51
N THR A 152 0.07 -15.99 8.51
CA THR A 152 0.92 -14.99 9.15
C THR A 152 0.90 -13.65 8.43
N ILE A 153 1.11 -13.67 7.12
CA ILE A 153 1.16 -12.47 6.27
C ILE A 153 -0.25 -11.92 6.06
N GLY A 154 -1.27 -12.80 6.02
CA GLY A 154 -2.63 -12.44 5.66
C GLY A 154 -2.67 -11.92 4.22
N ASN A 155 -3.40 -10.85 4.01
CA ASN A 155 -3.46 -10.16 2.72
C ASN A 155 -2.31 -9.15 2.49
N GLY A 156 -1.35 -9.08 3.43
CA GLY A 156 -0.20 -8.16 3.35
C GLY A 156 -0.54 -6.68 3.55
N MET A 157 -1.76 -6.36 3.97
CA MET A 157 -2.22 -4.98 4.14
C MET A 157 -1.37 -4.20 5.14
N ASP A 158 -0.98 -4.83 6.22
CA ASP A 158 -0.16 -4.18 7.26
C ASP A 158 1.10 -3.52 6.67
N LEU A 159 1.74 -4.19 5.68
CA LEU A 159 2.94 -3.66 5.02
C LEU A 159 2.61 -2.62 3.94
N MET A 160 1.44 -2.70 3.30
CA MET A 160 1.01 -1.69 2.33
C MET A 160 0.76 -0.33 2.98
N PHE A 161 0.45 -0.32 4.28
CA PHE A 161 0.25 0.89 5.09
C PHE A 161 1.39 1.16 6.08
N LEU A 162 2.51 0.44 5.97
CA LEU A 162 3.69 0.66 6.81
C LEU A 162 4.67 1.60 6.14
N LYS A 163 5.14 2.60 6.89
CA LYS A 163 6.17 3.54 6.45
C LYS A 163 7.24 3.75 7.52
N GLU A 164 8.44 4.13 7.09
CA GLU A 164 9.49 4.52 8.03
C GLU A 164 9.18 5.88 8.67
N ILE A 165 9.56 6.05 9.93
CA ILE A 165 9.30 7.26 10.72
C ILE A 165 9.83 8.54 10.06
N LYS A 166 10.90 8.46 9.25
CA LYS A 166 11.46 9.59 8.51
C LYS A 166 10.45 10.27 7.58
N TYR A 167 9.40 9.54 7.16
CA TYR A 167 8.33 10.06 6.30
C TYR A 167 7.12 10.58 7.08
N GLN A 168 7.15 10.60 8.42
CA GLN A 168 6.00 10.95 9.25
C GLN A 168 5.44 12.35 8.96
N MET A 169 6.28 13.29 8.51
CA MET A 169 5.85 14.63 8.12
C MET A 169 4.83 14.64 6.98
N GLN A 170 4.82 13.61 6.13
CA GLN A 170 3.84 13.46 5.04
C GLN A 170 2.43 13.22 5.56
N ASN A 171 2.28 12.68 6.79
CA ASN A 171 1.01 12.37 7.43
C ASN A 171 0.04 11.68 6.45
N GLU A 172 0.53 10.58 5.89
CA GLU A 172 0.00 9.97 4.68
C GLU A 172 -1.27 9.16 4.95
N PHE A 173 -2.24 9.34 4.08
CA PHE A 173 -3.44 8.51 3.96
C PHE A 173 -3.45 7.86 2.58
N ARG A 174 -3.63 6.56 2.53
CA ARG A 174 -3.56 5.76 1.29
C ARG A 174 -4.91 5.25 0.86
N PHE A 175 -5.08 5.22 -0.45
CA PHE A 175 -6.09 4.46 -1.16
C PHE A 175 -5.36 3.39 -1.95
N VAL A 176 -5.77 2.12 -1.80
CA VAL A 176 -5.12 0.97 -2.45
C VAL A 176 -6.19 0.14 -3.14
N TRP A 177 -5.95 -0.19 -4.41
CA TRP A 177 -6.83 -1.04 -5.23
C TRP A 177 -6.05 -2.27 -5.65
N LYS A 178 -6.52 -3.44 -5.21
CA LYS A 178 -5.92 -4.73 -5.52
C LYS A 178 -6.50 -5.26 -6.82
N ILE A 179 -5.62 -5.70 -7.71
CA ILE A 179 -5.95 -6.15 -9.06
C ILE A 179 -5.79 -7.65 -9.15
N ASP A 180 -6.65 -8.32 -9.91
CA ASP A 180 -6.45 -9.70 -10.31
C ASP A 180 -5.41 -9.76 -11.44
N ASN A 181 -4.17 -10.03 -11.08
CA ASN A 181 -3.03 -10.08 -12.01
C ASN A 181 -3.07 -11.27 -12.99
N ARG A 182 -4.03 -12.18 -12.84
CA ARG A 182 -4.24 -13.27 -13.83
C ARG A 182 -4.76 -12.74 -15.16
N TYR A 183 -5.40 -11.56 -15.14
CA TYR A 183 -6.05 -10.97 -16.29
C TYR A 183 -5.50 -9.60 -16.67
N PHE A 184 -4.57 -9.08 -15.89
CA PHE A 184 -4.07 -7.72 -16.07
C PHE A 184 -2.57 -7.65 -15.78
N GLU A 185 -1.78 -7.20 -16.77
CA GLU A 185 -0.37 -6.90 -16.57
C GLU A 185 -0.23 -5.55 -15.84
N MET A 186 0.53 -5.56 -14.75
CA MET A 186 0.73 -4.37 -13.93
C MET A 186 1.71 -3.41 -14.61
N GLU A 187 1.24 -2.19 -14.85
CA GLU A 187 2.07 -1.07 -15.29
C GLU A 187 2.58 -0.24 -14.10
N ASP A 188 3.59 0.57 -14.31
CA ASP A 188 4.09 1.49 -13.27
C ASP A 188 2.99 2.46 -12.80
N TYR A 189 2.09 2.85 -13.68
CA TYR A 189 0.91 3.65 -13.36
C TYR A 189 -0.17 3.47 -14.43
N ILE A 190 -1.40 3.82 -14.07
CA ILE A 190 -2.51 3.93 -15.01
C ILE A 190 -3.21 5.28 -14.86
N ASP A 191 -3.67 5.84 -15.97
CA ASP A 191 -4.55 6.99 -16.00
C ASP A 191 -5.99 6.48 -16.21
N ILE A 192 -6.83 6.65 -15.21
CA ILE A 192 -8.21 6.19 -15.23
C ILE A 192 -9.16 7.36 -15.42
N LYS A 193 -10.25 7.14 -16.15
CA LYS A 193 -11.31 8.13 -16.34
C LYS A 193 -12.49 7.78 -15.44
N CYS A 194 -12.68 8.58 -14.38
CA CYS A 194 -13.74 8.40 -13.39
C CYS A 194 -14.38 9.76 -13.07
N LYS A 195 -15.36 10.20 -13.87
CA LYS A 195 -16.08 11.46 -13.63
C LYS A 195 -16.87 11.45 -12.31
N GLU A 196 -17.31 10.28 -11.88
CA GLU A 196 -18.03 10.12 -10.61
C GLU A 196 -17.19 10.53 -9.42
N ALA A 197 -15.86 10.32 -9.45
CA ALA A 197 -14.96 10.68 -8.35
C ALA A 197 -14.91 12.20 -8.09
N ILE A 198 -15.20 13.03 -9.09
CA ILE A 198 -15.14 14.50 -9.01
C ILE A 198 -16.06 15.04 -7.91
N GLN A 199 -17.28 14.52 -7.77
CA GLN A 199 -18.27 15.02 -6.81
C GLN A 199 -17.81 14.88 -5.33
N TYR A 200 -16.89 13.96 -5.08
CA TYR A 200 -16.32 13.72 -3.75
C TYR A 200 -15.08 14.57 -3.46
N CYS A 201 -14.71 15.43 -4.39
CA CYS A 201 -13.49 16.24 -4.32
C CYS A 201 -13.80 17.74 -4.45
N GLU A 202 -12.83 18.56 -4.05
CA GLU A 202 -12.83 19.99 -4.29
C GLU A 202 -11.39 20.51 -4.42
N ILE A 203 -11.19 21.62 -5.15
CA ILE A 203 -9.90 22.32 -5.16
C ILE A 203 -9.76 23.09 -3.85
N VAL A 204 -8.60 22.93 -3.21
CA VAL A 204 -8.25 23.80 -2.07
C VAL A 204 -7.79 25.13 -2.64
N THR A 205 -8.56 26.18 -2.39
CA THR A 205 -8.16 27.59 -2.61
C THR A 205 -7.68 28.16 -1.30
N ASP A 206 -6.55 28.89 -1.34
CA ASP A 206 -6.00 29.62 -0.18
C ASP A 206 -6.96 30.68 0.36
#